data_a85c96a559edd0381226fa20f51f96f4
#
_entry.id   a85c96a559edd0381226fa20f51f96f4
#
_cell.length_a   1.000
_cell.length_b   1.000
_cell.length_c   1.000
_cell.angle_alpha   90.00
_cell.angle_beta   90.00
_cell.angle_gamma   90.00
#
_symmetry.space_group_name_H-M   'P 1'
#
loop_
_entity.id
_entity.type
_entity.pdbx_description
1 polymer ?
#
loop_
_entity_poly.entity_id
_entity_poly.type
_entity_poly.pdbx_seq_one_letter_code
_entity_poly.pdbx_strand_id
1 'polypeptide(L)'
;MIGAPRKILLTVAAVLMALTSNARCATAERDVSVADLQAAARALGFLDSLPRDGTIVVGIVYAPRSSESKARAGQIAVWLNTFPGPNKSVFRTKIISIADLAQSGDRLDAIFLLPGLAGDAAQIVDVTRRRHLVSISNDPACLEANFCVLMVRADPSVEIVLHTAMAEAVGASFSSVFTMMVKRK
;
A
#
# COMPACT_ATOMS: atom_id res chain seq x y z
N MET A 1 31.96 -21.22 77.98
CA MET A 1 30.56 -20.88 78.08
C MET A 1 30.26 -20.06 76.79
N ILE A 2 30.13 -20.63 75.79
CA ILE A 2 29.12 -21.12 74.88
C ILE A 2 28.21 -19.96 74.40
N GLY A 3 28.53 -19.35 73.29
CA GLY A 3 27.73 -18.41 72.50
C GLY A 3 27.48 -18.96 71.15
N ALA A 4 26.22 -19.24 70.85
CA ALA A 4 25.79 -19.84 69.59
C ALA A 4 25.85 -18.87 68.39
N PRO A 5 26.20 -19.34 67.18
CA PRO A 5 26.16 -18.49 65.98
C PRO A 5 24.78 -18.41 65.39
N ARG A 6 24.38 -17.19 65.17
CA ARG A 6 23.12 -16.79 64.52
C ARG A 6 23.23 -17.07 63.04
N LYS A 7 22.46 -18.05 62.56
CA LYS A 7 22.34 -18.35 61.12
C LYS A 7 21.61 -17.21 60.43
N ILE A 8 22.32 -16.47 59.58
CA ILE A 8 21.75 -15.50 58.64
C ILE A 8 21.27 -16.28 57.43
N LEU A 9 19.96 -16.40 57.28
CA LEU A 9 19.30 -16.98 56.11
C LEU A 9 19.24 -15.90 55.06
N LEU A 10 20.14 -15.99 54.06
CA LEU A 10 20.09 -15.15 52.83
C LEU A 10 19.04 -15.74 51.92
N THR A 11 17.87 -15.16 51.87
CA THR A 11 16.85 -15.39 50.85
C THR A 11 17.25 -14.65 49.59
N VAL A 12 17.79 -15.38 48.63
CA VAL A 12 18.01 -14.88 47.27
C VAL A 12 16.64 -14.91 46.58
N ALA A 13 16.01 -13.75 46.50
CA ALA A 13 14.83 -13.53 45.67
C ALA A 13 15.29 -13.45 44.20
N ALA A 14 15.16 -14.55 43.48
CA ALA A 14 15.35 -14.58 42.04
C ALA A 14 14.18 -13.82 41.37
N VAL A 15 14.41 -12.56 41.04
CA VAL A 15 13.51 -11.79 40.16
C VAL A 15 13.65 -12.31 38.76
N LEU A 16 12.79 -13.24 38.39
CA LEU A 16 12.64 -13.71 37.00
C LEU A 16 11.89 -12.61 36.27
N MET A 17 12.61 -11.62 35.69
CA MET A 17 12.05 -10.73 34.70
C MET A 17 11.75 -11.56 33.44
N ALA A 18 10.49 -11.95 33.31
CA ALA A 18 9.94 -12.45 32.07
C ALA A 18 9.97 -11.30 31.05
N LEU A 19 11.03 -11.27 30.25
CA LEU A 19 11.10 -10.51 29.01
C LEU A 19 10.06 -11.12 28.05
N THR A 20 8.82 -10.66 28.14
CA THR A 20 7.83 -10.89 27.10
C THR A 20 8.29 -10.13 25.87
N SER A 21 9.14 -10.78 25.08
CA SER A 21 9.42 -10.36 23.71
C SER A 21 8.10 -10.43 22.97
N ASN A 22 7.41 -9.28 22.86
CA ASN A 22 6.38 -9.09 21.86
C ASN A 22 7.05 -9.22 20.49
N ALA A 23 7.23 -10.44 20.04
CA ALA A 23 7.47 -10.72 18.63
C ALA A 23 6.22 -10.25 17.89
N ARG A 24 6.16 -8.94 17.58
CA ARG A 24 5.32 -8.47 16.48
C ARG A 24 5.79 -9.28 15.30
N CYS A 25 4.95 -10.20 14.86
CA CYS A 25 5.06 -10.80 13.55
C CYS A 25 4.98 -9.62 12.58
N ALA A 26 6.13 -8.99 12.30
CA ALA A 26 6.26 -8.10 11.18
C ALA A 26 6.02 -9.02 9.98
N THR A 27 4.80 -9.03 9.48
CA THR A 27 4.52 -9.54 8.14
C THR A 27 5.54 -8.84 7.26
N ALA A 28 6.50 -9.61 6.73
CA ALA A 28 7.56 -9.07 5.90
C ALA A 28 6.88 -8.25 4.81
N GLU A 29 7.09 -6.94 4.85
CA GLU A 29 6.51 -5.98 3.92
C GLU A 29 6.95 -6.43 2.53
N ARG A 30 5.99 -6.95 1.75
CA ARG A 30 6.31 -7.58 0.46
C ARG A 30 6.68 -6.49 -0.52
N ASP A 31 7.84 -6.64 -1.14
CA ASP A 31 8.28 -5.76 -2.20
C ASP A 31 7.31 -5.76 -3.39
N VAL A 32 7.16 -4.60 -4.00
CA VAL A 32 6.43 -4.44 -5.27
C VAL A 32 7.25 -5.07 -6.39
N SER A 33 6.70 -6.05 -7.06
CA SER A 33 7.31 -6.70 -8.21
C SER A 33 6.92 -6.03 -9.53
N VAL A 34 7.71 -6.25 -10.57
CA VAL A 34 7.37 -5.82 -11.94
C VAL A 34 6.04 -6.43 -12.40
N ALA A 35 5.78 -7.69 -12.00
CA ALA A 35 4.54 -8.38 -12.34
C ALA A 35 3.32 -7.75 -11.66
N ASP A 36 3.44 -7.30 -10.40
CA ASP A 36 2.37 -6.56 -9.70
C ASP A 36 2.03 -5.26 -10.45
N LEU A 37 3.06 -4.52 -10.89
CA LEU A 37 2.87 -3.28 -11.63
C LEU A 37 2.25 -3.50 -13.02
N GLN A 38 2.64 -4.58 -13.70
CA GLN A 38 2.03 -4.95 -14.97
C GLN A 38 0.55 -5.31 -14.81
N ALA A 39 0.21 -6.06 -13.77
CA ALA A 39 -1.17 -6.40 -13.45
C ALA A 39 -1.97 -5.14 -13.07
N ALA A 40 -1.39 -4.23 -12.27
CA ALA A 40 -2.00 -2.96 -11.93
C ALA A 40 -2.24 -2.06 -13.16
N ALA A 41 -1.25 -1.96 -14.06
CA ALA A 41 -1.38 -1.20 -15.29
C ALA A 41 -2.49 -1.75 -16.21
N ARG A 42 -2.63 -3.09 -16.28
CA ARG A 42 -3.72 -3.73 -17.02
C ARG A 42 -5.07 -3.48 -16.35
N ALA A 43 -5.15 -3.57 -15.03
CA ALA A 43 -6.38 -3.32 -14.28
C ALA A 43 -6.89 -1.88 -14.48
N LEU A 44 -5.98 -0.90 -14.54
CA LEU A 44 -6.33 0.48 -14.88
C LEU A 44 -6.99 0.59 -16.25
N GLY A 45 -6.63 -0.24 -17.22
CA GLY A 45 -7.25 -0.23 -18.55
C GLY A 45 -8.74 -0.54 -18.58
N PHE A 46 -9.30 -1.04 -17.49
CA PHE A 46 -10.73 -1.31 -17.33
C PHE A 46 -11.49 -0.19 -16.60
N LEU A 47 -10.80 0.88 -16.20
CA LEU A 47 -11.40 2.03 -15.56
C LEU A 47 -12.00 2.97 -16.63
N ASP A 48 -13.31 3.24 -16.55
CA ASP A 48 -14.03 3.99 -17.55
C ASP A 48 -13.62 5.46 -17.63
N SER A 49 -13.13 6.03 -16.52
CA SER A 49 -12.74 7.44 -16.41
C SER A 49 -11.34 7.76 -16.95
N LEU A 50 -10.54 6.76 -17.30
CA LEU A 50 -9.19 7.01 -17.83
C LEU A 50 -9.23 7.56 -19.25
N PRO A 51 -8.27 8.43 -19.59
CA PRO A 51 -8.07 8.85 -20.97
C PRO A 51 -7.88 7.63 -21.88
N ARG A 52 -8.63 7.58 -22.97
CA ARG A 52 -8.55 6.48 -23.96
C ARG A 52 -7.32 6.60 -24.87
N ASP A 53 -6.73 7.78 -24.91
CA ASP A 53 -5.51 8.12 -25.62
C ASP A 53 -4.72 9.17 -24.84
N GLY A 54 -3.45 9.38 -25.17
CA GLY A 54 -2.60 10.37 -24.53
C GLY A 54 -1.86 9.88 -23.28
N THR A 55 -1.86 10.68 -22.22
CA THR A 55 -1.06 10.43 -21.04
C THR A 55 -1.93 10.12 -19.83
N ILE A 56 -1.61 9.00 -19.14
CA ILE A 56 -2.16 8.63 -17.83
C ILE A 56 -1.14 9.00 -16.76
N VAL A 57 -1.51 9.89 -15.86
CA VAL A 57 -0.61 10.36 -14.80
C VAL A 57 -0.87 9.58 -13.52
N VAL A 58 0.13 8.80 -13.07
CA VAL A 58 0.04 7.97 -11.88
C VAL A 58 0.96 8.52 -10.78
N GLY A 59 0.38 8.84 -9.63
CA GLY A 59 1.14 9.20 -8.42
C GLY A 59 1.69 7.95 -7.74
N ILE A 60 3.00 7.86 -7.53
CA ILE A 60 3.62 6.82 -6.71
C ILE A 60 3.75 7.37 -5.30
N VAL A 61 2.89 6.88 -4.39
CA VAL A 61 2.81 7.40 -3.02
C VAL A 61 3.62 6.55 -2.08
N TYR A 62 4.48 7.17 -1.30
CA TYR A 62 5.36 6.51 -0.34
C TYR A 62 5.35 7.19 1.03
N ALA A 63 5.67 6.41 2.08
CA ALA A 63 5.87 6.95 3.43
C ALA A 63 7.32 7.45 3.57
N PRO A 64 7.58 8.71 3.96
CA PRO A 64 8.93 9.27 4.04
C PRO A 64 9.69 8.81 5.31
N ARG A 65 9.40 7.59 5.78
CA ARG A 65 9.99 7.03 7.02
C ARG A 65 11.40 6.49 6.82
N SER A 66 11.80 6.25 5.58
CA SER A 66 13.15 5.81 5.22
C SER A 66 13.56 6.33 3.84
N SER A 67 14.86 6.50 3.63
CA SER A 67 15.43 6.81 2.31
C SER A 67 15.15 5.69 1.29
N GLU A 68 15.04 4.46 1.75
CA GLU A 68 14.73 3.28 0.94
C GLU A 68 13.33 3.37 0.32
N SER A 69 12.32 3.82 1.08
CA SER A 69 10.95 3.99 0.57
C SER A 69 10.89 4.95 -0.61
N LYS A 70 11.63 6.06 -0.55
CA LYS A 70 11.74 7.02 -1.67
C LYS A 70 12.48 6.42 -2.87
N ALA A 71 13.60 5.71 -2.63
CA ALA A 71 14.35 5.04 -3.70
C ALA A 71 13.49 3.99 -4.41
N ARG A 72 12.71 3.21 -3.64
CA ARG A 72 11.76 2.25 -4.15
C ARG A 72 10.68 2.92 -5.02
N ALA A 73 10.10 4.03 -4.57
CA ALA A 73 9.15 4.80 -5.37
C ALA A 73 9.76 5.24 -6.70
N GLY A 74 11.03 5.66 -6.69
CA GLY A 74 11.78 6.00 -7.91
C GLY A 74 11.91 4.82 -8.88
N GLN A 75 12.24 3.65 -8.38
CA GLN A 75 12.37 2.44 -9.19
C GLN A 75 11.03 2.03 -9.82
N ILE A 76 9.96 2.07 -9.05
CA ILE A 76 8.60 1.77 -9.54
C ILE A 76 8.19 2.77 -10.61
N ALA A 77 8.49 4.05 -10.43
CA ALA A 77 8.22 5.08 -11.41
C ALA A 77 8.91 4.81 -12.75
N VAL A 78 10.19 4.41 -12.71
CA VAL A 78 10.92 4.01 -13.92
C VAL A 78 10.23 2.84 -14.61
N TRP A 79 9.91 1.78 -13.88
CA TRP A 79 9.25 0.60 -14.47
C TRP A 79 7.90 0.94 -15.09
N LEU A 80 7.05 1.65 -14.36
CA LEU A 80 5.70 1.97 -14.84
C LEU A 80 5.73 2.84 -16.11
N ASN A 81 6.69 3.76 -16.22
CA ASN A 81 6.87 4.58 -17.42
C ASN A 81 7.30 3.78 -18.66
N THR A 82 7.82 2.55 -18.49
CA THR A 82 8.20 1.67 -19.62
C THR A 82 7.05 0.82 -20.12
N PHE A 83 5.95 0.70 -19.36
CA PHE A 83 4.83 -0.14 -19.78
C PHE A 83 3.95 0.59 -20.79
N PRO A 84 3.41 -0.13 -21.76
CA PRO A 84 2.37 0.42 -22.62
C PRO A 84 1.12 0.68 -21.78
N GLY A 85 0.56 1.85 -21.92
CA GLY A 85 -0.74 2.15 -21.35
C GLY A 85 -1.88 1.52 -22.17
N PRO A 86 -3.10 1.49 -21.60
CA PRO A 86 -4.28 1.04 -22.35
C PRO A 86 -4.54 1.95 -23.56
N ASN A 87 -5.08 1.38 -24.64
CA ASN A 87 -5.54 2.12 -25.82
C ASN A 87 -4.50 3.09 -26.42
N LYS A 88 -3.22 2.68 -26.49
CA LYS A 88 -2.09 3.49 -26.99
C LYS A 88 -1.72 4.69 -26.10
N SER A 89 -2.25 4.79 -24.90
CA SER A 89 -1.80 5.77 -23.91
C SER A 89 -0.39 5.44 -23.40
N VAL A 90 0.23 6.41 -22.74
CA VAL A 90 1.52 6.24 -22.05
C VAL A 90 1.38 6.62 -20.59
N PHE A 91 2.07 5.90 -19.72
CA PHE A 91 2.14 6.27 -18.32
C PHE A 91 3.17 7.37 -18.09
N ARG A 92 2.80 8.32 -17.23
CA ARG A 92 3.70 9.30 -16.65
C ARG A 92 3.56 9.22 -15.14
N THR A 93 4.65 9.09 -14.45
CA THR A 93 4.62 8.93 -12.99
C THR A 93 5.09 10.18 -12.27
N LYS A 94 4.53 10.43 -11.09
CA LYS A 94 4.96 11.44 -10.13
C LYS A 94 5.21 10.76 -8.81
N ILE A 95 6.37 11.01 -8.21
CA ILE A 95 6.73 10.48 -6.89
C ILE A 95 6.26 11.47 -5.85
N ILE A 96 5.38 11.05 -4.94
CA ILE A 96 4.71 11.92 -3.99
C ILE A 96 4.84 11.31 -2.60
N SER A 97 5.35 12.07 -1.63
CA SER A 97 5.29 11.61 -0.24
C SER A 97 3.86 11.67 0.26
N ILE A 98 3.51 10.79 1.20
CA ILE A 98 2.16 10.81 1.79
C ILE A 98 1.86 12.17 2.43
N ALA A 99 2.87 12.85 2.99
CA ALA A 99 2.70 14.17 3.58
C ALA A 99 2.30 15.24 2.55
N ASP A 100 2.81 15.13 1.31
CA ASP A 100 2.56 16.09 0.23
C ASP A 100 1.33 15.74 -0.61
N LEU A 101 0.76 14.54 -0.46
CA LEU A 101 -0.33 14.05 -1.29
C LEU A 101 -1.55 14.98 -1.28
N ALA A 102 -1.92 15.50 -0.11
CA ALA A 102 -3.07 16.39 0.04
C ALA A 102 -2.85 17.77 -0.62
N GLN A 103 -1.60 18.24 -0.65
CA GLN A 103 -1.22 19.55 -1.17
C GLN A 103 -0.77 19.51 -2.63
N SER A 104 -0.55 18.32 -3.18
CA SER A 104 -0.16 18.15 -4.57
C SER A 104 -1.21 18.77 -5.50
N GLY A 105 -0.89 19.89 -6.13
CA GLY A 105 -1.70 20.54 -7.16
C GLY A 105 -1.73 19.80 -8.48
N ASP A 106 -1.01 18.69 -8.57
CA ASP A 106 -0.85 17.92 -9.79
C ASP A 106 -2.15 17.20 -10.18
N ARG A 107 -2.47 17.24 -11.48
CA ARG A 107 -3.48 16.35 -12.03
C ARG A 107 -2.94 14.91 -11.96
N LEU A 108 -3.66 14.05 -11.28
CA LEU A 108 -3.43 12.62 -11.23
C LEU A 108 -4.67 11.90 -11.73
N ASP A 109 -4.49 10.81 -12.45
CA ASP A 109 -5.58 9.95 -12.91
C ASP A 109 -5.74 8.72 -11.98
N ALA A 110 -4.65 8.29 -11.34
CA ALA A 110 -4.63 7.23 -10.33
C ALA A 110 -3.44 7.40 -9.37
N ILE A 111 -3.43 6.66 -8.27
CA ILE A 111 -2.29 6.55 -7.37
C ILE A 111 -1.93 5.09 -7.11
N PHE A 112 -0.64 4.79 -7.08
CA PHE A 112 -0.09 3.54 -6.61
C PHE A 112 0.51 3.74 -5.22
N LEU A 113 -0.01 3.01 -4.25
CA LEU A 113 0.36 3.11 -2.84
C LEU A 113 1.42 2.05 -2.53
N LEU A 114 2.59 2.47 -2.09
CA LEU A 114 3.61 1.56 -1.60
C LEU A 114 3.15 0.88 -0.30
N PRO A 115 3.69 -0.30 0.02
CA PRO A 115 3.46 -0.94 1.30
C PRO A 115 3.81 -0.04 2.51
N GLY A 116 3.20 -0.33 3.66
CA GLY A 116 3.49 0.38 4.92
C GLY A 116 2.72 1.68 5.13
N LEU A 117 1.71 1.98 4.33
CA LEU A 117 0.88 3.18 4.44
C LEU A 117 -0.38 3.01 5.30
N ALA A 118 -0.56 1.86 5.97
CA ALA A 118 -1.76 1.62 6.77
C ALA A 118 -1.98 2.65 7.90
N GLY A 119 -0.90 3.19 8.47
CA GLY A 119 -0.97 4.27 9.47
C GLY A 119 -1.47 5.60 8.93
N ASP A 120 -1.46 5.78 7.61
CA ASP A 120 -1.87 7.00 6.91
C ASP A 120 -3.22 6.81 6.18
N ALA A 121 -3.93 5.70 6.44
CA ALA A 121 -5.16 5.30 5.76
C ALA A 121 -6.22 6.41 5.71
N ALA A 122 -6.45 7.11 6.82
CA ALA A 122 -7.44 8.19 6.90
C ALA A 122 -7.12 9.33 5.94
N GLN A 123 -5.85 9.73 5.84
CA GLN A 123 -5.40 10.77 4.91
C GLN A 123 -5.56 10.33 3.46
N ILE A 124 -5.21 9.08 3.15
CA ILE A 124 -5.35 8.51 1.80
C ILE A 124 -6.81 8.52 1.38
N VAL A 125 -7.71 8.02 2.24
CA VAL A 125 -9.16 7.97 1.98
C VAL A 125 -9.73 9.36 1.75
N ASP A 126 -9.37 10.33 2.59
CA ASP A 126 -9.84 11.70 2.44
C ASP A 126 -9.42 12.33 1.10
N VAL A 127 -8.14 12.17 0.73
CA VAL A 127 -7.63 12.72 -0.54
C VAL A 127 -8.23 12.01 -1.75
N THR A 128 -8.29 10.68 -1.74
CA THR A 128 -8.81 9.91 -2.87
C THR A 128 -10.28 10.19 -3.12
N ARG A 129 -11.09 10.34 -2.06
CA ARG A 129 -12.50 10.72 -2.18
C ARG A 129 -12.68 12.13 -2.75
N ARG A 130 -11.97 13.12 -2.19
CA ARG A 130 -12.09 14.52 -2.66
C ARG A 130 -11.63 14.73 -4.09
N ARG A 131 -10.66 13.95 -4.55
CA ARG A 131 -10.04 14.09 -5.87
C ARG A 131 -10.50 13.04 -6.87
N HIS A 132 -11.42 12.14 -6.48
CA HIS A 132 -11.91 11.05 -7.32
C HIS A 132 -10.78 10.17 -7.88
N LEU A 133 -9.78 9.85 -7.03
CA LEU A 133 -8.60 9.08 -7.43
C LEU A 133 -8.77 7.59 -7.14
N VAL A 134 -8.50 6.77 -8.13
CA VAL A 134 -8.38 5.32 -7.92
C VAL A 134 -7.03 5.03 -7.29
N SER A 135 -7.07 4.36 -6.12
CA SER A 135 -5.89 3.92 -5.39
C SER A 135 -5.66 2.43 -5.58
N ILE A 136 -4.41 2.07 -5.88
CA ILE A 136 -3.97 0.70 -6.12
C ILE A 136 -2.81 0.39 -5.19
N SER A 137 -2.75 -0.82 -4.63
CA SER A 137 -1.62 -1.30 -3.83
C SER A 137 -1.40 -2.80 -4.08
N ASN A 138 -0.19 -3.30 -3.80
CA ASN A 138 0.06 -4.73 -3.68
C ASN A 138 0.04 -5.22 -2.23
N ASP A 139 -0.17 -4.32 -1.27
CA ASP A 139 -0.24 -4.62 0.16
C ASP A 139 -1.66 -4.98 0.59
N PRO A 140 -1.93 -6.21 1.06
CA PRO A 140 -3.26 -6.62 1.55
C PRO A 140 -3.80 -5.75 2.68
N ALA A 141 -2.92 -5.14 3.49
CA ALA A 141 -3.30 -4.24 4.56
C ALA A 141 -4.16 -3.07 4.06
N CYS A 142 -4.03 -2.69 2.78
CA CYS A 142 -4.84 -1.63 2.20
C CYS A 142 -6.33 -2.00 2.09
N LEU A 143 -6.63 -3.29 1.88
CA LEU A 143 -8.01 -3.78 1.93
C LEU A 143 -8.52 -3.86 3.36
N GLU A 144 -7.70 -4.36 4.29
CA GLU A 144 -8.07 -4.52 5.70
C GLU A 144 -8.42 -3.18 6.33
N ALA A 145 -7.61 -2.17 6.07
CA ALA A 145 -7.79 -0.80 6.56
C ALA A 145 -8.65 0.09 5.62
N ASN A 146 -9.24 -0.47 4.55
CA ASN A 146 -10.18 0.18 3.62
C ASN A 146 -9.66 1.48 2.99
N PHE A 147 -8.41 1.53 2.52
CA PHE A 147 -7.83 2.74 1.92
C PHE A 147 -7.38 2.57 0.46
N CYS A 148 -7.59 1.41 -0.17
CA CYS A 148 -7.37 1.22 -1.59
C CYS A 148 -8.62 0.75 -2.32
N VAL A 149 -8.75 1.12 -3.59
CA VAL A 149 -9.79 0.65 -4.50
C VAL A 149 -9.44 -0.72 -5.07
N LEU A 150 -8.17 -0.91 -5.45
CA LEU A 150 -7.68 -2.17 -5.98
C LEU A 150 -6.49 -2.68 -5.17
N MET A 151 -6.53 -3.94 -4.76
CA MET A 151 -5.35 -4.69 -4.36
C MET A 151 -4.95 -5.62 -5.50
N VAL A 152 -3.68 -5.57 -5.89
CA VAL A 152 -3.15 -6.31 -7.03
C VAL A 152 -1.88 -7.04 -6.63
N ARG A 153 -1.88 -8.36 -6.76
CA ARG A 153 -0.72 -9.22 -6.53
C ARG A 153 -0.56 -10.16 -7.72
N ALA A 154 0.66 -10.44 -8.12
CA ALA A 154 0.93 -11.28 -9.29
C ALA A 154 1.71 -12.57 -8.97
N ASP A 155 2.15 -12.74 -7.73
CA ASP A 155 2.92 -13.91 -7.30
C ASP A 155 2.26 -14.55 -6.06
N PRO A 156 2.05 -15.88 -6.02
CA PRO A 156 2.35 -16.90 -7.04
C PRO A 156 1.39 -16.93 -8.23
N SER A 157 0.28 -16.23 -8.16
CA SER A 157 -0.71 -16.08 -9.23
C SER A 157 -1.30 -14.68 -9.21
N VAL A 158 -1.81 -14.23 -10.34
CA VAL A 158 -2.48 -12.92 -10.42
C VAL A 158 -3.75 -12.95 -9.58
N GLU A 159 -3.77 -12.10 -8.57
CA GLU A 159 -4.92 -11.84 -7.73
C GLU A 159 -5.25 -10.35 -7.77
N ILE A 160 -6.47 -10.03 -8.14
CA ILE A 160 -6.99 -8.67 -8.12
C ILE A 160 -8.25 -8.68 -7.26
N VAL A 161 -8.27 -7.80 -6.27
CA VAL A 161 -9.44 -7.60 -5.40
C VAL A 161 -9.92 -6.16 -5.54
N LEU A 162 -11.17 -6.01 -5.96
CA LEU A 162 -11.87 -4.73 -6.05
C LEU A 162 -12.61 -4.46 -4.74
N HIS A 163 -12.27 -3.38 -4.07
CA HIS A 163 -13.00 -2.90 -2.90
C HIS A 163 -14.18 -2.05 -3.36
N THR A 164 -15.36 -2.65 -3.42
CA THR A 164 -16.57 -2.06 -4.01
C THR A 164 -16.97 -0.75 -3.35
N ALA A 165 -17.03 -0.73 -2.00
CA ALA A 165 -17.40 0.47 -1.27
C ALA A 165 -16.38 1.62 -1.45
N MET A 166 -15.08 1.31 -1.62
CA MET A 166 -14.08 2.34 -1.91
C MET A 166 -14.20 2.83 -3.35
N ALA A 167 -14.47 1.95 -4.32
CA ALA A 167 -14.71 2.33 -5.70
C ALA A 167 -15.90 3.31 -5.80
N GLU A 168 -17.01 2.98 -5.15
CA GLU A 168 -18.19 3.84 -5.06
C GLU A 168 -17.86 5.20 -4.40
N ALA A 169 -17.11 5.17 -3.29
CA ALA A 169 -16.76 6.37 -2.54
C ALA A 169 -15.88 7.36 -3.31
N VAL A 170 -15.06 6.88 -4.27
CA VAL A 170 -14.26 7.73 -5.15
C VAL A 170 -14.93 7.98 -6.51
N GLY A 171 -16.11 7.39 -6.75
CA GLY A 171 -16.81 7.49 -8.03
C GLY A 171 -16.13 6.72 -9.17
N ALA A 172 -15.37 5.66 -8.85
CA ALA A 172 -14.71 4.85 -9.86
C ALA A 172 -15.67 3.83 -10.46
N SER A 173 -15.75 3.82 -11.79
CA SER A 173 -16.52 2.84 -12.56
C SER A 173 -15.57 1.96 -13.38
N PHE A 174 -15.75 0.66 -13.27
CA PHE A 174 -15.00 -0.34 -14.02
C PHE A 174 -15.93 -1.09 -14.97
N SER A 175 -15.40 -1.53 -16.11
CA SER A 175 -16.18 -2.31 -17.06
C SER A 175 -16.78 -3.56 -16.42
N SER A 176 -17.95 -3.97 -16.89
CA SER A 176 -18.64 -5.16 -16.37
C SER A 176 -17.82 -6.44 -16.53
N VAL A 177 -17.06 -6.55 -17.61
CA VAL A 177 -16.14 -7.68 -17.83
C VAL A 177 -15.11 -7.78 -16.71
N PHE A 178 -14.49 -6.66 -16.32
CA PHE A 178 -13.53 -6.63 -15.24
C PHE A 178 -14.13 -7.03 -13.89
N THR A 179 -15.30 -6.46 -13.57
CA THR A 179 -15.98 -6.75 -12.29
C THR A 179 -16.45 -8.20 -12.16
N MET A 180 -16.63 -8.92 -13.27
CA MET A 180 -16.91 -10.35 -13.26
C MET A 180 -15.66 -11.22 -13.09
N MET A 181 -14.49 -10.74 -13.48
CA MET A 181 -13.23 -11.50 -13.43
C MET A 181 -12.49 -11.38 -12.11
N VAL A 182 -12.74 -10.34 -11.33
CA VAL A 182 -11.98 -10.03 -10.11
C VAL A 182 -12.75 -10.44 -8.86
N LYS A 183 -12.01 -10.68 -7.76
CA LYS A 183 -12.63 -10.82 -6.45
C LYS A 183 -13.18 -9.47 -6.00
N ARG A 184 -14.26 -9.49 -5.25
CA ARG A 184 -14.89 -8.29 -4.67
C ARG A 184 -14.88 -8.38 -3.15
N LYS A 185 -14.58 -7.25 -2.52
CA LYS A 185 -14.73 -7.02 -1.09
C LYS A 185 -15.80 -5.94 -0.84
#